data_cf759d46ac2e65ccebdf6601e47451c8
#
_entry.id   cf759d46ac2e65ccebdf6601e47451c8
#
_cell.length_a   1.000
_cell.length_b   1.000
_cell.length_c   1.000
_cell.angle_alpha   90.00
_cell.angle_beta   90.00
_cell.angle_gamma   90.00
#
_symmetry.space_group_name_H-M   'P 1'
#
loop_
_entity.id
_entity.type
_entity.pdbx_description
1 polymer ?
#
loop_
_entity_poly.entity_id
_entity_poly.type
_entity_poly.pdbx_seq_one_letter_code
_entity_poly.pdbx_strand_id
1 'polypeptide(L)'
;MSEKDEKRWGLYSIQRVFLTFLEDAGIREERVPNGRGEIVCYNLGKFSQLISDFETIHYHSKPAEKYGSFADFLQYRAESYYPEGWQDNQYANPDAVRIMTVHQAKGMQWPVVFVPALLKNRFPAKKPGGRNIWHLLPRAGVVEQARYEGTVEDERRLFYVAMTRSQKFLHLTWAPVPGNQLFQKRSEFWDNVLASKWVKRRAPDYSSRKCLPPTPRAGVTNVVFSFSDLKYFFECPYQFKLRILYGFNAPIHEALGYGKSLHDTLAEIHARAVRGDVVDVAEVPQLVERHLHTPYAYPALRQQLEAAAEKVLRNYLDDNRALFDKIEFSEKQIEISLGDGVSVNGRIDLVRRIDTGETTIVDLKSTDRAQPEQVTETQLHIYALGYQELTGRRPDYVEIYELDEGKRKPRSVDDDFLGDVKVEVQRAAASLRAGDLPSTPAAKKCAACDYHGMCTAGRAAAAGK
;
A
#
# COMPACT_ATOMS: atom_id res chain seq x y z
N MET A 1 -29.56 19.65 24.18
CA MET A 1 -28.16 19.45 23.75
C MET A 1 -27.51 20.81 23.80
N SER A 2 -26.55 21.01 24.69
CA SER A 2 -25.88 22.32 24.87
C SER A 2 -25.01 22.64 23.68
N GLU A 3 -24.86 23.92 23.33
CA GLU A 3 -24.00 24.45 22.23
C GLU A 3 -22.51 24.11 22.34
N LYS A 4 -22.13 23.25 23.29
CA LYS A 4 -20.74 22.79 23.53
C LYS A 4 -20.36 21.45 22.91
N ASP A 5 -21.29 20.72 22.29
CA ASP A 5 -20.92 19.47 21.62
C ASP A 5 -20.28 19.80 20.28
N GLU A 6 -18.97 19.75 20.23
CA GLU A 6 -18.21 19.77 18.97
C GLU A 6 -18.75 18.69 18.02
N LYS A 7 -19.06 19.10 16.80
CA LYS A 7 -19.71 18.24 15.82
C LYS A 7 -18.71 17.22 15.28
N ARG A 8 -18.68 16.03 15.87
CA ARG A 8 -17.78 14.92 15.50
C ARG A 8 -18.32 14.16 14.27
N TRP A 9 -18.43 14.87 13.14
CA TRP A 9 -18.99 14.30 11.91
C TRP A 9 -18.12 13.21 11.28
N GLY A 10 -16.84 13.14 11.62
CA GLY A 10 -15.94 12.04 11.23
C GLY A 10 -16.41 10.65 11.67
N LEU A 11 -17.19 10.57 12.76
CA LEU A 11 -17.76 9.30 13.23
C LEU A 11 -18.79 8.69 12.26
N TYR A 12 -19.38 9.50 11.38
CA TYR A 12 -20.27 9.04 10.32
C TYR A 12 -19.44 8.60 9.10
N SER A 13 -18.77 7.46 9.24
CA SER A 13 -17.86 6.92 8.24
C SER A 13 -18.58 6.04 7.25
N ILE A 14 -18.41 6.34 5.95
CA ILE A 14 -18.90 5.50 4.83
C ILE A 14 -18.18 4.16 4.85
N GLN A 15 -16.89 4.15 5.18
CA GLN A 15 -16.09 2.94 5.30
C GLN A 15 -16.66 1.99 6.36
N ARG A 16 -17.09 2.51 7.49
CA ARG A 16 -17.76 1.70 8.54
C ARG A 16 -19.08 1.12 8.04
N VAL A 17 -19.90 1.94 7.39
CA VAL A 17 -21.17 1.47 6.77
C VAL A 17 -20.91 0.36 5.77
N PHE A 18 -19.90 0.50 4.93
CA PHE A 18 -19.51 -0.50 3.94
C PHE A 18 -19.08 -1.82 4.59
N LEU A 19 -18.19 -1.79 5.57
CA LEU A 19 -17.73 -3.00 6.26
C LEU A 19 -18.89 -3.70 7.00
N THR A 20 -19.76 -2.93 7.67
CA THR A 20 -20.96 -3.48 8.32
C THR A 20 -21.91 -4.09 7.30
N PHE A 21 -22.12 -3.47 6.15
CA PHE A 21 -22.91 -4.04 5.06
C PHE A 21 -22.35 -5.39 4.58
N LEU A 22 -21.04 -5.51 4.40
CA LEU A 22 -20.41 -6.78 3.99
C LEU A 22 -20.61 -7.88 5.05
N GLU A 23 -20.54 -7.50 6.33
CA GLU A 23 -20.79 -8.41 7.44
C GLU A 23 -22.25 -8.89 7.45
N ASP A 24 -23.20 -7.96 7.39
CA ASP A 24 -24.66 -8.26 7.44
C ASP A 24 -25.11 -9.06 6.21
N ALA A 25 -24.59 -8.74 5.04
CA ALA A 25 -24.82 -9.49 3.81
C ALA A 25 -24.12 -10.86 3.80
N GLY A 26 -23.27 -11.15 4.80
CA GLY A 26 -22.53 -12.41 4.92
C GLY A 26 -21.52 -12.64 3.82
N ILE A 27 -21.01 -11.58 3.21
CA ILE A 27 -20.03 -11.64 2.12
C ILE A 27 -18.66 -12.01 2.71
N ARG A 28 -18.20 -13.21 2.38
CA ARG A 28 -16.90 -13.77 2.78
C ARG A 28 -16.31 -14.53 1.62
N GLU A 29 -14.99 -14.54 1.53
CA GLU A 29 -14.27 -15.18 0.42
C GLU A 29 -14.69 -16.62 0.19
N GLU A 30 -14.74 -17.42 1.26
CA GLU A 30 -15.07 -18.85 1.22
C GLU A 30 -16.54 -19.13 0.91
N ARG A 31 -17.42 -18.13 0.99
CA ARG A 31 -18.86 -18.26 0.69
C ARG A 31 -19.22 -17.86 -0.73
N VAL A 32 -18.31 -17.23 -1.45
CA VAL A 32 -18.55 -16.84 -2.84
C VAL A 32 -18.51 -18.09 -3.72
N PRO A 33 -19.59 -18.39 -4.50
CA PRO A 33 -19.64 -19.60 -5.30
C PRO A 33 -18.64 -19.61 -6.45
N ASN A 34 -18.41 -20.80 -7.00
CA ASN A 34 -17.60 -21.04 -8.21
C ASN A 34 -16.11 -20.63 -8.10
N GLY A 35 -15.53 -20.62 -6.88
CA GLY A 35 -14.13 -20.27 -6.66
C GLY A 35 -13.78 -18.81 -6.98
N ARG A 36 -14.79 -17.92 -7.05
CA ARG A 36 -14.60 -16.50 -7.39
C ARG A 36 -14.35 -15.59 -6.17
N GLY A 37 -14.17 -16.17 -4.98
CA GLY A 37 -14.03 -15.42 -3.74
C GLY A 37 -12.90 -14.40 -3.77
N GLU A 38 -11.74 -14.80 -4.25
CA GLU A 38 -10.56 -13.92 -4.38
C GLU A 38 -10.85 -12.70 -5.26
N ILE A 39 -11.45 -12.90 -6.44
CA ILE A 39 -11.76 -11.81 -7.37
C ILE A 39 -12.80 -10.86 -6.79
N VAL A 40 -13.85 -11.42 -6.17
CA VAL A 40 -14.91 -10.61 -5.55
C VAL A 40 -14.34 -9.79 -4.40
N CYS A 41 -13.58 -10.40 -3.48
CA CYS A 41 -12.99 -9.70 -2.35
C CYS A 41 -11.95 -8.66 -2.82
N TYR A 42 -11.17 -8.95 -3.86
CA TYR A 42 -10.27 -7.98 -4.46
C TYR A 42 -11.02 -6.73 -4.97
N ASN A 43 -12.11 -6.92 -5.72
CA ASN A 43 -12.92 -5.80 -6.23
C ASN A 43 -13.57 -4.99 -5.10
N LEU A 44 -14.06 -5.67 -4.06
CA LEU A 44 -14.61 -5.01 -2.86
C LEU A 44 -13.54 -4.26 -2.09
N GLY A 45 -12.32 -4.78 -2.02
CA GLY A 45 -11.17 -4.09 -1.45
C GLY A 45 -10.79 -2.82 -2.23
N LYS A 46 -10.85 -2.86 -3.57
CA LYS A 46 -10.67 -1.67 -4.41
C LYS A 46 -11.78 -0.63 -4.19
N PHE A 47 -13.00 -1.07 -4.00
CA PHE A 47 -14.09 -0.17 -3.62
C PHE A 47 -13.88 0.43 -2.23
N SER A 48 -13.37 -0.36 -1.27
CA SER A 48 -12.95 0.14 0.05
C SER A 48 -11.86 1.22 -0.04
N GLN A 49 -10.91 1.06 -0.95
CA GLN A 49 -9.87 2.05 -1.23
C GLN A 49 -10.47 3.36 -1.74
N LEU A 50 -11.39 3.26 -2.70
CA LEU A 50 -12.12 4.41 -3.25
C LEU A 50 -12.90 5.18 -2.16
N ILE A 51 -13.57 4.45 -1.25
CA ILE A 51 -14.25 5.06 -0.09
C ILE A 51 -13.23 5.80 0.78
N SER A 52 -12.10 5.17 1.10
CA SER A 52 -11.07 5.76 1.96
C SER A 52 -10.52 7.05 1.36
N ASP A 53 -10.22 7.06 0.06
CA ASP A 53 -9.72 8.25 -0.63
C ASP A 53 -10.75 9.39 -0.63
N PHE A 54 -12.03 9.05 -0.84
CA PHE A 54 -13.11 10.03 -0.74
C PHE A 54 -13.25 10.57 0.69
N GLU A 55 -13.19 9.70 1.70
CA GLU A 55 -13.32 10.11 3.10
C GLU A 55 -12.16 10.98 3.59
N THR A 56 -10.95 10.83 3.07
CA THR A 56 -9.82 11.71 3.43
C THR A 56 -10.12 13.18 3.14
N ILE A 57 -10.86 13.47 2.06
CA ILE A 57 -11.24 14.83 1.64
C ILE A 57 -12.49 15.30 2.39
N HIS A 58 -13.46 14.42 2.58
CA HIS A 58 -14.79 14.74 3.11
C HIS A 58 -14.98 14.36 4.59
N TYR A 59 -13.89 14.11 5.32
CA TYR A 59 -13.95 13.62 6.70
C TYR A 59 -14.82 14.51 7.61
N HIS A 60 -14.62 15.82 7.54
CA HIS A 60 -15.32 16.81 8.37
C HIS A 60 -16.64 17.31 7.76
N SER A 61 -17.07 16.80 6.61
CA SER A 61 -18.35 17.19 6.00
C SER A 61 -19.54 16.68 6.83
N LYS A 62 -20.64 17.44 6.82
CA LYS A 62 -21.90 17.01 7.47
C LYS A 62 -22.35 15.68 6.89
N PRO A 63 -22.95 14.79 7.72
CA PRO A 63 -23.32 13.44 7.26
C PRO A 63 -24.18 13.42 5.99
N ALA A 64 -25.25 14.23 5.93
CA ALA A 64 -26.11 14.30 4.76
C ALA A 64 -25.38 14.75 3.49
N GLU A 65 -24.52 15.75 3.60
CA GLU A 65 -23.68 16.25 2.49
C GLU A 65 -22.65 15.18 2.07
N LYS A 66 -22.00 14.52 3.06
CA LYS A 66 -21.01 13.46 2.81
C LYS A 66 -21.60 12.31 2.02
N TYR A 67 -22.73 11.76 2.46
CA TYR A 67 -23.37 10.63 1.78
C TYR A 67 -23.93 11.04 0.41
N GLY A 68 -24.54 12.22 0.29
CA GLY A 68 -25.02 12.75 -0.99
C GLY A 68 -23.87 12.94 -1.99
N SER A 69 -22.81 13.62 -1.56
CA SER A 69 -21.61 13.83 -2.40
C SER A 69 -20.92 12.53 -2.81
N PHE A 70 -20.95 11.51 -1.94
CA PHE A 70 -20.40 10.20 -2.29
C PHE A 70 -21.27 9.48 -3.34
N ALA A 71 -22.58 9.57 -3.23
CA ALA A 71 -23.48 9.03 -4.24
C ALA A 71 -23.29 9.70 -5.61
N ASP A 72 -23.17 11.03 -5.63
CA ASP A 72 -22.88 11.79 -6.85
C ASP A 72 -21.48 11.45 -7.41
N PHE A 73 -20.49 11.28 -6.55
CA PHE A 73 -19.16 10.86 -6.96
C PHE A 73 -19.19 9.49 -7.64
N LEU A 74 -19.91 8.52 -7.06
CA LEU A 74 -20.06 7.18 -7.64
C LEU A 74 -20.78 7.24 -9.00
N GLN A 75 -21.83 8.06 -9.10
CA GLN A 75 -22.63 8.14 -10.32
C GLN A 75 -21.93 8.85 -11.48
N TYR A 76 -21.14 9.89 -11.22
CA TYR A 76 -20.67 10.79 -12.27
C TYR A 76 -19.14 10.83 -12.44
N ARG A 77 -18.36 10.37 -11.47
CA ARG A 77 -16.89 10.56 -11.47
C ARG A 77 -16.08 9.30 -11.22
N ALA A 78 -16.59 8.32 -10.47
CA ALA A 78 -15.81 7.17 -10.03
C ALA A 78 -15.26 6.33 -11.18
N GLU A 79 -16.04 6.14 -12.26
CA GLU A 79 -15.64 5.38 -13.45
C GLU A 79 -14.38 5.95 -14.13
N SER A 80 -14.21 7.26 -14.11
CA SER A 80 -13.03 7.90 -14.72
C SER A 80 -11.86 8.10 -13.77
N TYR A 81 -12.10 7.96 -12.47
CA TYR A 81 -11.10 8.22 -11.42
C TYR A 81 -10.19 7.03 -11.19
N TYR A 82 -10.75 5.83 -11.19
CA TYR A 82 -10.02 4.57 -11.07
C TYR A 82 -10.15 3.77 -12.36
N PRO A 83 -9.14 3.79 -13.25
CA PRO A 83 -9.18 3.00 -14.46
C PRO A 83 -9.27 1.51 -14.11
N GLU A 84 -10.12 0.81 -14.83
CA GLU A 84 -10.29 -0.63 -14.71
C GLU A 84 -8.95 -1.36 -14.79
N GLY A 85 -8.72 -2.33 -13.91
CA GLY A 85 -7.47 -3.10 -13.88
C GLY A 85 -6.28 -2.40 -13.21
N TRP A 86 -6.47 -1.23 -12.59
CA TRP A 86 -5.41 -0.58 -11.82
C TRP A 86 -5.01 -1.44 -10.61
N GLN A 87 -3.74 -1.83 -10.55
CA GLN A 87 -3.16 -2.60 -9.46
C GLN A 87 -1.95 -1.87 -8.90
N ASP A 88 -2.04 -1.48 -7.64
CA ASP A 88 -0.94 -0.83 -6.92
C ASP A 88 -0.28 -1.78 -5.90
N ASN A 89 -0.63 -3.06 -5.95
CA ASN A 89 -0.16 -4.01 -4.97
C ASN A 89 0.86 -4.97 -5.58
N GLN A 90 2.10 -4.87 -5.12
CA GLN A 90 3.21 -5.73 -5.56
C GLN A 90 3.03 -7.22 -5.18
N TYR A 91 2.19 -7.51 -4.19
CA TYR A 91 1.94 -8.87 -3.72
C TYR A 91 0.72 -9.52 -4.40
N ALA A 92 -0.16 -8.75 -5.02
CA ALA A 92 -1.36 -9.27 -5.62
C ALA A 92 -1.10 -9.79 -7.04
N ASN A 93 -1.26 -11.07 -7.22
CA ASN A 93 -1.25 -11.69 -8.55
C ASN A 93 -2.51 -12.56 -8.71
N PRO A 94 -3.71 -11.95 -8.84
CA PRO A 94 -4.95 -12.69 -8.98
C PRO A 94 -4.90 -13.57 -10.22
N ASP A 95 -5.45 -14.78 -10.12
CA ASP A 95 -5.62 -15.68 -11.27
C ASP A 95 -6.74 -15.15 -12.17
N ALA A 96 -6.40 -14.15 -12.97
CA ALA A 96 -7.32 -13.42 -13.82
C ALA A 96 -6.65 -12.92 -15.10
N VAL A 97 -7.45 -12.80 -16.16
CA VAL A 97 -7.02 -12.10 -17.37
C VAL A 97 -7.01 -10.60 -17.08
N ARG A 98 -5.86 -9.96 -17.27
CA ARG A 98 -5.68 -8.52 -17.07
C ARG A 98 -6.08 -7.76 -18.32
N ILE A 99 -7.01 -6.82 -18.16
CA ILE A 99 -7.39 -5.87 -19.22
C ILE A 99 -6.89 -4.50 -18.81
N MET A 100 -6.07 -3.88 -19.66
CA MET A 100 -5.48 -2.58 -19.34
C MET A 100 -5.10 -1.82 -20.62
N THR A 101 -4.81 -0.53 -20.48
CA THR A 101 -4.27 0.25 -21.60
C THR A 101 -2.80 -0.08 -21.84
N VAL A 102 -2.30 0.21 -23.05
CA VAL A 102 -0.87 0.01 -23.37
C VAL A 102 0.02 0.88 -22.47
N HIS A 103 -0.44 2.06 -22.07
CA HIS A 103 0.30 2.92 -21.14
C HIS A 103 0.48 2.29 -19.77
N GLN A 104 -0.57 1.68 -19.21
CA GLN A 104 -0.50 0.96 -17.95
C GLN A 104 0.39 -0.28 -18.03
N ALA A 105 0.47 -0.91 -19.21
CA ALA A 105 1.31 -2.09 -19.44
C ALA A 105 2.82 -1.77 -19.57
N LYS A 106 3.23 -0.50 -19.56
CA LYS A 106 4.63 -0.11 -19.67
C LYS A 106 5.44 -0.68 -18.51
N GLY A 107 6.54 -1.39 -18.83
CA GLY A 107 7.40 -2.04 -17.83
C GLY A 107 6.95 -3.45 -17.41
N MET A 108 5.74 -3.87 -17.75
CA MET A 108 5.22 -5.20 -17.42
C MET A 108 5.41 -6.17 -18.59
N GLN A 109 5.36 -7.49 -18.33
CA GLN A 109 5.41 -8.55 -19.35
C GLN A 109 4.54 -9.74 -18.94
N TRP A 110 3.96 -10.42 -19.95
CA TRP A 110 3.12 -11.61 -19.75
C TRP A 110 3.45 -12.69 -20.74
N PRO A 111 3.26 -13.97 -20.40
CA PRO A 111 3.44 -15.07 -21.33
C PRO A 111 2.58 -14.95 -22.59
N VAL A 112 1.36 -14.46 -22.46
CA VAL A 112 0.39 -14.29 -23.54
C VAL A 112 -0.18 -12.88 -23.52
N VAL A 113 -0.16 -12.20 -24.66
CA VAL A 113 -0.75 -10.85 -24.82
C VAL A 113 -1.70 -10.84 -26.00
N PHE A 114 -2.89 -10.29 -25.77
CA PHE A 114 -3.87 -10.01 -26.80
C PHE A 114 -3.92 -8.49 -27.02
N VAL A 115 -3.71 -8.07 -28.26
CA VAL A 115 -3.92 -6.66 -28.67
C VAL A 115 -5.14 -6.63 -29.59
N PRO A 116 -6.34 -6.34 -29.02
CA PRO A 116 -7.57 -6.36 -29.78
C PRO A 116 -7.82 -5.06 -30.52
N ALA A 117 -8.79 -5.12 -31.45
CA ALA A 117 -9.36 -3.93 -32.10
C ALA A 117 -8.35 -3.09 -32.89
N LEU A 118 -7.46 -3.77 -33.65
CA LEU A 118 -6.57 -3.06 -34.60
C LEU A 118 -7.37 -2.55 -35.82
N LEU A 119 -8.11 -1.48 -35.58
CA LEU A 119 -8.99 -0.81 -36.52
C LEU A 119 -8.44 0.57 -36.89
N LYS A 120 -8.64 0.99 -38.14
CA LYS A 120 -8.39 2.35 -38.58
C LYS A 120 -9.19 3.32 -37.69
N ASN A 121 -8.61 4.42 -37.31
CA ASN A 121 -9.16 5.47 -36.42
C ASN A 121 -9.30 5.06 -34.94
N ARG A 122 -8.92 3.85 -34.58
CA ARG A 122 -8.90 3.40 -33.18
C ARG A 122 -7.47 3.13 -32.70
N PHE A 123 -6.67 2.39 -33.48
CA PHE A 123 -5.26 2.19 -33.21
C PHE A 123 -4.51 2.05 -34.55
N PRO A 124 -3.89 3.12 -35.09
CA PRO A 124 -3.72 4.46 -34.48
C PRO A 124 -5.02 5.23 -34.31
N ALA A 125 -5.04 6.09 -33.27
CA ALA A 125 -6.17 6.95 -33.00
C ALA A 125 -6.41 7.95 -34.17
N LYS A 126 -7.68 8.32 -34.43
CA LYS A 126 -7.99 9.32 -35.45
C LYS A 126 -7.32 10.68 -35.19
N LYS A 127 -7.16 11.01 -33.90
CA LYS A 127 -6.40 12.17 -33.43
C LYS A 127 -5.37 11.66 -32.43
N PRO A 128 -4.12 11.40 -32.85
CA PRO A 128 -3.05 11.01 -31.95
C PRO A 128 -2.82 12.04 -30.85
N GLY A 129 -2.32 11.59 -29.68
CA GLY A 129 -2.05 12.47 -28.54
C GLY A 129 -3.18 12.66 -27.55
N GLY A 130 -4.32 11.99 -27.74
CA GLY A 130 -5.42 11.97 -26.78
C GLY A 130 -6.20 13.29 -26.70
N ARG A 131 -6.51 13.75 -25.48
CA ARG A 131 -7.27 14.99 -25.29
C ARG A 131 -6.43 16.21 -25.71
N ASN A 132 -7.03 17.06 -26.53
CA ASN A 132 -6.40 18.31 -26.91
C ASN A 132 -6.37 19.26 -25.69
N ILE A 133 -5.18 19.54 -25.18
CA ILE A 133 -4.97 20.41 -24.00
C ILE A 133 -5.18 21.90 -24.33
N TRP A 134 -5.21 22.28 -25.63
CA TRP A 134 -5.26 23.66 -26.07
C TRP A 134 -6.57 24.39 -25.78
N HIS A 135 -7.59 23.69 -25.34
CA HIS A 135 -8.80 24.30 -24.79
C HIS A 135 -8.69 24.69 -23.30
N LEU A 136 -7.68 24.14 -22.61
CA LEU A 136 -7.39 24.44 -21.20
C LEU A 136 -6.20 25.41 -21.07
N LEU A 137 -5.21 25.26 -21.94
CA LEU A 137 -3.99 26.07 -21.93
C LEU A 137 -3.82 26.83 -23.25
N PRO A 138 -3.61 28.15 -23.20
CA PRO A 138 -3.33 28.91 -24.42
C PRO A 138 -1.97 28.48 -25.01
N ARG A 139 -1.94 28.19 -26.31
CA ARG A 139 -0.70 27.75 -27.00
C ARG A 139 0.48 28.71 -26.79
N ALA A 140 0.22 30.02 -26.79
CA ALA A 140 1.26 31.04 -26.61
C ALA A 140 1.98 30.97 -25.25
N GLY A 141 1.37 30.33 -24.23
CA GLY A 141 1.95 30.16 -22.90
C GLY A 141 2.77 28.87 -22.71
N VAL A 142 2.87 28.03 -23.75
CA VAL A 142 3.55 26.72 -23.64
C VAL A 142 4.81 26.72 -24.49
N VAL A 143 5.94 26.55 -23.86
CA VAL A 143 7.23 26.31 -24.51
C VAL A 143 7.24 24.88 -25.06
N GLU A 144 7.77 24.66 -26.27
CA GLU A 144 7.82 23.34 -26.92
C GLU A 144 6.43 22.69 -27.15
N GLN A 145 5.52 23.43 -27.78
CA GLN A 145 4.15 22.98 -28.06
C GLN A 145 4.07 21.61 -28.74
N ALA A 146 5.03 21.27 -29.58
CA ALA A 146 5.10 19.99 -30.30
C ALA A 146 5.17 18.77 -29.36
N ARG A 147 5.66 18.92 -28.12
CA ARG A 147 5.65 17.84 -27.13
C ARG A 147 4.24 17.42 -26.68
N TYR A 148 3.27 18.28 -26.84
CA TYR A 148 1.87 18.06 -26.45
C TYR A 148 0.98 17.71 -27.63
N GLU A 149 1.53 17.64 -28.83
CA GLU A 149 0.85 17.23 -30.04
C GLU A 149 1.27 15.80 -30.37
N GLY A 150 0.32 14.87 -30.25
CA GLY A 150 0.60 13.48 -30.61
C GLY A 150 0.66 13.27 -32.11
N THR A 151 1.53 12.38 -32.54
CA THR A 151 1.74 12.01 -33.93
C THR A 151 1.39 10.54 -34.18
N VAL A 152 1.27 10.14 -35.45
CA VAL A 152 1.12 8.71 -35.80
C VAL A 152 2.35 7.92 -35.40
N GLU A 153 3.53 8.56 -35.35
CA GLU A 153 4.75 7.92 -34.88
C GLU A 153 4.71 7.60 -33.38
N ASP A 154 4.03 8.43 -32.56
CA ASP A 154 3.83 8.13 -31.15
C ASP A 154 2.88 6.93 -30.96
N GLU A 155 1.84 6.84 -31.77
CA GLU A 155 0.96 5.67 -31.81
C GLU A 155 1.71 4.42 -32.27
N ARG A 156 2.67 4.53 -33.20
CA ARG A 156 3.54 3.44 -33.63
C ARG A 156 4.48 2.96 -32.53
N ARG A 157 5.05 3.91 -31.77
CA ARG A 157 5.85 3.58 -30.56
C ARG A 157 4.99 2.87 -29.51
N LEU A 158 3.76 3.36 -29.33
CA LEU A 158 2.81 2.73 -28.40
C LEU A 158 2.45 1.30 -28.87
N PHE A 159 2.27 1.07 -30.17
CA PHE A 159 2.03 -0.26 -30.72
C PHE A 159 3.25 -1.18 -30.54
N TYR A 160 4.45 -0.67 -30.71
CA TYR A 160 5.68 -1.41 -30.39
C TYR A 160 5.72 -1.80 -28.91
N VAL A 161 5.38 -0.88 -28.00
CA VAL A 161 5.28 -1.19 -26.57
C VAL A 161 4.28 -2.31 -26.35
N ALA A 162 3.09 -2.26 -26.94
CA ALA A 162 2.08 -3.32 -26.80
C ALA A 162 2.59 -4.70 -27.24
N MET A 163 3.24 -4.77 -28.41
CA MET A 163 3.79 -6.03 -28.93
C MET A 163 4.88 -6.60 -28.04
N THR A 164 5.76 -5.75 -27.49
CA THR A 164 6.90 -6.18 -26.66
C THR A 164 6.50 -6.56 -25.24
N ARG A 165 5.22 -6.46 -24.89
CA ARG A 165 4.72 -6.97 -23.60
C ARG A 165 4.60 -8.49 -23.57
N SER A 166 4.58 -9.16 -24.74
CA SER A 166 4.48 -10.61 -24.79
C SER A 166 5.85 -11.29 -24.66
N GLN A 167 5.92 -12.29 -23.80
CA GLN A 167 7.10 -13.14 -23.61
C GLN A 167 7.11 -14.32 -24.59
N LYS A 168 5.94 -14.92 -24.87
CA LYS A 168 5.81 -16.14 -25.67
C LYS A 168 4.81 -16.00 -26.83
N PHE A 169 3.60 -15.55 -26.54
CA PHE A 169 2.52 -15.52 -27.53
C PHE A 169 1.89 -14.13 -27.63
N LEU A 170 1.87 -13.61 -28.85
CA LEU A 170 1.22 -12.35 -29.18
C LEU A 170 0.05 -12.62 -30.13
N HIS A 171 -1.14 -12.22 -29.71
CA HIS A 171 -2.34 -12.30 -30.53
C HIS A 171 -2.80 -10.90 -30.91
N LEU A 172 -2.76 -10.62 -32.21
CA LEU A 172 -3.27 -9.39 -32.78
C LEU A 172 -4.64 -9.70 -33.41
N THR A 173 -5.66 -8.90 -33.09
CA THR A 173 -6.98 -9.14 -33.63
C THR A 173 -7.65 -7.86 -34.14
N TRP A 174 -8.54 -8.00 -35.10
CA TRP A 174 -9.42 -6.96 -35.55
C TRP A 174 -10.80 -7.54 -35.89
N ALA A 175 -11.82 -6.75 -35.70
CA ALA A 175 -13.16 -7.08 -36.17
C ALA A 175 -13.90 -5.76 -36.47
N PRO A 176 -14.65 -5.66 -37.56
CA PRO A 176 -15.44 -4.48 -37.84
C PRO A 176 -16.54 -4.32 -36.77
N VAL A 177 -16.83 -3.08 -36.40
CA VAL A 177 -17.89 -2.78 -35.44
C VAL A 177 -19.20 -2.62 -36.19
N PRO A 178 -20.19 -3.50 -35.99
CA PRO A 178 -21.47 -3.42 -36.69
C PRO A 178 -22.15 -2.03 -36.49
N GLY A 179 -22.67 -1.48 -37.56
CA GLY A 179 -23.35 -0.18 -37.51
C GLY A 179 -22.46 1.07 -37.38
N ASN A 180 -21.15 0.91 -37.20
CA ASN A 180 -20.22 2.03 -37.06
C ASN A 180 -19.32 2.18 -38.29
N GLN A 181 -19.57 3.19 -39.13
CA GLN A 181 -18.79 3.42 -40.37
C GLN A 181 -17.31 3.78 -40.10
N LEU A 182 -16.98 4.36 -38.93
CA LEU A 182 -15.62 4.79 -38.60
C LEU A 182 -14.69 3.60 -38.29
N PHE A 183 -15.24 2.49 -37.84
CA PHE A 183 -14.49 1.32 -37.36
C PHE A 183 -14.74 0.06 -38.22
N GLN A 184 -14.73 0.21 -39.55
CA GLN A 184 -14.95 -0.89 -40.48
C GLN A 184 -13.65 -1.42 -41.10
N LYS A 185 -12.61 -0.57 -41.18
CA LYS A 185 -11.36 -0.90 -41.88
C LYS A 185 -10.27 -1.30 -40.90
N ARG A 186 -9.42 -2.19 -41.34
CA ARG A 186 -8.20 -2.60 -40.60
C ARG A 186 -7.27 -1.42 -40.35
N SER A 187 -6.51 -1.50 -39.27
CA SER A 187 -5.41 -0.60 -38.96
C SER A 187 -4.26 -0.76 -39.96
N GLU A 188 -3.57 0.31 -40.29
CA GLU A 188 -2.31 0.24 -41.04
C GLU A 188 -1.23 -0.54 -40.28
N PHE A 189 -1.25 -0.54 -38.94
CA PHE A 189 -0.34 -1.33 -38.12
C PHE A 189 -0.54 -2.84 -38.34
N TRP A 190 -1.79 -3.28 -38.54
CA TRP A 190 -2.09 -4.64 -38.91
C TRP A 190 -1.44 -5.01 -40.26
N ASP A 191 -1.61 -4.14 -41.26
CA ASP A 191 -1.09 -4.40 -42.60
C ASP A 191 0.46 -4.39 -42.59
N ASN A 192 1.09 -3.50 -41.83
CA ASN A 192 2.54 -3.46 -41.64
C ASN A 192 3.09 -4.75 -41.00
N VAL A 193 2.39 -5.27 -39.99
CA VAL A 193 2.77 -6.54 -39.34
C VAL A 193 2.64 -7.71 -40.29
N LEU A 194 1.57 -7.76 -41.10
CA LEU A 194 1.36 -8.84 -42.09
C LEU A 194 2.37 -8.84 -43.22
N ALA A 195 2.93 -7.67 -43.56
CA ALA A 195 4.00 -7.56 -44.55
C ALA A 195 5.34 -8.12 -44.05
N SER A 196 5.48 -8.36 -42.74
CA SER A 196 6.70 -8.92 -42.16
C SER A 196 6.88 -10.38 -42.50
N LYS A 197 8.08 -10.75 -42.98
CA LYS A 197 8.48 -12.16 -43.31
C LYS A 197 8.45 -13.09 -42.07
N TRP A 198 8.42 -12.53 -40.88
CA TRP A 198 8.42 -13.29 -39.63
C TRP A 198 7.02 -13.64 -39.13
N VAL A 199 5.97 -13.05 -39.71
CA VAL A 199 4.59 -13.28 -39.30
C VAL A 199 3.99 -14.42 -40.08
N LYS A 200 3.50 -15.43 -39.37
CA LYS A 200 2.77 -16.55 -39.97
C LYS A 200 1.27 -16.34 -39.73
N ARG A 201 0.48 -16.31 -40.80
CA ARG A 201 -0.98 -16.35 -40.68
C ARG A 201 -1.40 -17.75 -40.25
N ARG A 202 -2.26 -17.83 -39.26
CA ARG A 202 -2.92 -19.06 -38.85
C ARG A 202 -4.42 -18.86 -38.96
N ALA A 203 -5.08 -19.73 -39.71
CA ALA A 203 -6.54 -19.79 -39.65
C ALA A 203 -6.95 -20.27 -38.26
N PRO A 204 -7.94 -19.66 -37.61
CA PRO A 204 -8.41 -20.14 -36.32
C PRO A 204 -9.02 -21.54 -36.49
N ASP A 205 -8.39 -22.52 -35.89
CA ASP A 205 -8.95 -23.87 -35.79
C ASP A 205 -9.76 -23.96 -34.49
N TYR A 206 -11.06 -23.94 -34.62
CA TYR A 206 -11.99 -24.08 -33.51
C TYR A 206 -12.31 -25.55 -33.17
N SER A 207 -11.83 -26.50 -33.96
CA SER A 207 -12.15 -27.93 -33.78
C SER A 207 -11.32 -28.61 -32.67
N SER A 208 -10.21 -28.05 -32.27
CA SER A 208 -9.31 -28.62 -31.28
C SER A 208 -9.12 -27.73 -30.05
N ARG A 209 -10.20 -27.36 -29.35
CA ARG A 209 -10.09 -26.74 -28.03
C ARG A 209 -9.64 -27.79 -27.02
N LYS A 210 -8.33 -28.08 -26.99
CA LYS A 210 -7.74 -28.76 -25.85
C LYS A 210 -7.62 -27.73 -24.73
N CYS A 211 -8.43 -27.89 -23.68
CA CYS A 211 -8.13 -27.24 -22.42
C CYS A 211 -6.76 -27.74 -21.98
N LEU A 212 -5.77 -26.86 -22.00
CA LEU A 212 -4.50 -27.15 -21.36
C LEU A 212 -4.77 -27.25 -19.86
N PRO A 213 -4.17 -28.23 -19.15
CA PRO A 213 -4.25 -28.26 -17.72
C PRO A 213 -3.75 -26.92 -17.15
N PRO A 214 -4.36 -26.40 -16.07
CA PRO A 214 -3.90 -25.17 -15.47
C PRO A 214 -2.42 -25.31 -15.11
N THR A 215 -1.60 -24.40 -15.61
CA THR A 215 -0.21 -24.31 -15.19
C THR A 215 -0.22 -23.83 -13.73
N PRO A 216 0.55 -24.46 -12.84
CA PRO A 216 0.70 -23.94 -11.49
C PRO A 216 1.04 -22.45 -11.54
N ARG A 217 0.46 -21.65 -10.68
CA ARG A 217 0.79 -20.22 -10.55
C ARG A 217 2.31 -20.09 -10.50
N ALA A 218 2.89 -19.34 -11.41
CA ALA A 218 4.25 -18.89 -11.22
C ALA A 218 4.23 -17.99 -9.99
N GLY A 219 4.73 -18.47 -8.87
CA GLY A 219 4.79 -17.73 -7.62
C GLY A 219 5.52 -16.41 -7.83
N VAL A 220 5.25 -15.43 -7.00
CA VAL A 220 6.02 -14.17 -6.97
C VAL A 220 7.47 -14.54 -6.68
N THR A 221 8.34 -14.41 -7.69
CA THR A 221 9.74 -14.85 -7.57
C THR A 221 10.51 -13.97 -6.61
N ASN A 222 10.28 -12.66 -6.65
CA ASN A 222 10.88 -11.69 -5.74
C ASN A 222 9.79 -11.09 -4.84
N VAL A 223 9.97 -11.21 -3.55
CA VAL A 223 9.07 -10.68 -2.51
C VAL A 223 9.84 -9.63 -1.71
N VAL A 224 9.43 -8.38 -1.85
CA VAL A 224 9.99 -7.26 -1.07
C VAL A 224 8.94 -6.85 -0.06
N PHE A 225 9.13 -7.20 1.19
CA PHE A 225 8.23 -6.80 2.26
C PHE A 225 8.62 -5.42 2.81
N SER A 226 7.63 -4.59 3.12
CA SER A 226 7.83 -3.55 4.13
C SER A 226 7.59 -4.14 5.52
N PHE A 227 8.32 -3.65 6.53
CA PHE A 227 8.00 -4.08 7.90
C PHE A 227 6.56 -3.72 8.26
N SER A 228 6.07 -2.56 7.82
CA SER A 228 4.69 -2.13 8.05
C SER A 228 3.64 -3.11 7.52
N ASP A 229 3.94 -3.86 6.46
CA ASP A 229 3.06 -4.90 5.92
C ASP A 229 3.24 -6.22 6.68
N LEU A 230 4.48 -6.60 6.98
CA LEU A 230 4.79 -7.84 7.70
C LEU A 230 4.13 -7.91 9.08
N LYS A 231 4.00 -6.79 9.79
CA LYS A 231 3.31 -6.78 11.09
C LYS A 231 1.88 -7.33 10.99
N TYR A 232 1.15 -7.02 9.91
CA TYR A 232 -0.19 -7.58 9.70
C TYR A 232 -0.16 -9.07 9.41
N PHE A 233 0.88 -9.55 8.70
CA PHE A 233 1.06 -10.99 8.49
C PHE A 233 1.32 -11.72 9.81
N PHE A 234 2.18 -11.19 10.66
CA PHE A 234 2.50 -11.80 11.97
C PHE A 234 1.32 -11.74 12.94
N GLU A 235 0.53 -10.69 12.91
CA GLU A 235 -0.73 -10.65 13.64
C GLU A 235 -1.70 -11.72 13.14
N CYS A 236 -1.97 -11.75 11.84
CA CYS A 236 -2.88 -12.70 11.20
C CYS A 236 -2.68 -12.68 9.68
N PRO A 237 -2.20 -13.78 9.06
CA PRO A 237 -2.03 -13.85 7.60
C PRO A 237 -3.31 -13.50 6.81
N TYR A 238 -4.48 -13.86 7.33
CA TYR A 238 -5.74 -13.48 6.69
C TYR A 238 -6.04 -11.98 6.78
N GLN A 239 -5.66 -11.30 7.87
CA GLN A 239 -5.74 -9.84 7.98
C GLN A 239 -4.80 -9.16 6.98
N PHE A 240 -3.59 -9.68 6.82
CA PHE A 240 -2.68 -9.24 5.76
C PHE A 240 -3.32 -9.40 4.39
N LYS A 241 -3.95 -10.55 4.11
CA LYS A 241 -4.67 -10.80 2.85
C LYS A 241 -5.74 -9.74 2.58
N LEU A 242 -6.62 -9.49 3.55
CA LEU A 242 -7.68 -8.50 3.38
C LEU A 242 -7.14 -7.08 3.21
N ARG A 243 -6.19 -6.68 4.08
CA ARG A 243 -5.70 -5.31 4.12
C ARG A 243 -4.71 -5.00 3.00
N ILE A 244 -3.72 -5.86 2.81
CA ILE A 244 -2.60 -5.60 1.90
C ILE A 244 -2.88 -6.15 0.50
N LEU A 245 -3.34 -7.41 0.38
CA LEU A 245 -3.55 -7.98 -0.96
C LEU A 245 -4.83 -7.48 -1.62
N TYR A 246 -5.92 -7.37 -0.87
CA TYR A 246 -7.21 -6.92 -1.42
C TYR A 246 -7.41 -5.41 -1.31
N GLY A 247 -6.75 -4.74 -0.36
CA GLY A 247 -6.81 -3.29 -0.20
C GLY A 247 -7.98 -2.79 0.63
N PHE A 248 -8.55 -3.62 1.52
CA PHE A 248 -9.53 -3.14 2.48
C PHE A 248 -8.91 -2.15 3.46
N ASN A 249 -9.56 -1.02 3.66
CA ASN A 249 -9.16 0.00 4.62
C ASN A 249 -10.04 -0.04 5.87
N ALA A 250 -9.43 0.30 7.00
CA ALA A 250 -10.17 0.57 8.23
C ALA A 250 -10.79 1.97 8.18
N PRO A 251 -11.85 2.25 8.94
CA PRO A 251 -12.35 3.61 9.13
C PRO A 251 -11.25 4.54 9.65
N ILE A 252 -11.21 5.77 9.17
CA ILE A 252 -10.23 6.78 9.58
C ILE A 252 -10.41 7.08 11.07
N HIS A 253 -9.31 6.98 11.83
CA HIS A 253 -9.29 7.32 13.24
C HIS A 253 -9.04 8.82 13.43
N GLU A 254 -9.71 9.44 14.41
CA GLU A 254 -9.62 10.90 14.68
C GLU A 254 -8.20 11.34 15.03
N ALA A 255 -7.41 10.51 15.74
CA ALA A 255 -6.03 10.81 16.11
C ALA A 255 -5.00 10.36 15.05
N LEU A 256 -5.45 9.99 13.84
CA LEU A 256 -4.53 9.56 12.77
C LEU A 256 -3.52 10.66 12.46
N GLY A 257 -2.25 10.30 12.47
CA GLY A 257 -1.13 11.21 12.27
C GLY A 257 -0.35 11.52 13.55
N TYR A 258 -0.95 11.37 14.75
CA TYR A 258 -0.30 11.71 16.02
C TYR A 258 1.04 10.99 16.24
N GLY A 259 1.03 9.66 16.18
CA GLY A 259 2.26 8.86 16.34
C GLY A 259 3.33 9.22 15.33
N LYS A 260 2.95 9.37 14.04
CA LYS A 260 3.90 9.81 12.99
C LYS A 260 4.48 11.18 13.31
N SER A 261 3.67 12.13 13.77
CA SER A 261 4.11 13.48 14.14
C SER A 261 5.13 13.46 15.28
N LEU A 262 4.96 12.58 16.28
CA LEU A 262 5.97 12.37 17.32
C LEU A 262 7.29 11.85 16.75
N HIS A 263 7.26 10.85 15.87
CA HIS A 263 8.45 10.34 15.21
C HIS A 263 9.16 11.41 14.36
N ASP A 264 8.40 12.20 13.57
CA ASP A 264 8.95 13.28 12.75
C ASP A 264 9.61 14.36 13.63
N THR A 265 9.03 14.67 14.80
CA THR A 265 9.62 15.62 15.77
C THR A 265 10.89 15.06 16.39
N LEU A 266 10.87 13.79 16.83
CA LEU A 266 12.03 13.13 17.41
C LEU A 266 13.16 12.99 16.38
N ALA A 267 12.84 12.75 15.11
CA ALA A 267 13.81 12.74 14.03
C ALA A 267 14.55 14.09 13.88
N GLU A 268 13.83 15.24 13.98
CA GLU A 268 14.46 16.55 13.96
C GLU A 268 15.34 16.75 15.20
N ILE A 269 14.87 16.39 16.40
CA ILE A 269 15.64 16.47 17.65
C ILE A 269 16.94 15.68 17.53
N HIS A 270 16.88 14.43 17.08
CA HIS A 270 18.06 13.57 16.91
C HIS A 270 19.00 14.10 15.83
N ALA A 271 18.46 14.55 14.70
CA ALA A 271 19.30 15.11 13.63
C ALA A 271 20.03 16.38 14.05
N ARG A 272 19.44 17.21 14.91
CA ARG A 272 20.08 18.36 15.53
C ARG A 272 21.17 17.93 16.52
N ALA A 273 20.85 16.98 17.40
CA ALA A 273 21.78 16.44 18.38
C ALA A 273 23.06 15.86 17.72
N VAL A 274 22.93 15.10 16.64
CA VAL A 274 24.07 14.58 15.85
C VAL A 274 24.98 15.70 15.33
N ARG A 275 24.44 16.90 15.06
CA ARG A 275 25.20 18.07 14.63
C ARG A 275 25.75 18.91 15.80
N GLY A 276 25.55 18.46 17.05
CA GLY A 276 25.96 19.18 18.25
C GLY A 276 25.00 20.31 18.68
N ASP A 277 23.82 20.42 18.03
CA ASP A 277 22.78 21.38 18.36
C ASP A 277 21.69 20.67 19.19
N VAL A 278 21.85 20.70 20.50
CA VAL A 278 20.92 20.05 21.42
C VAL A 278 19.70 20.95 21.65
N VAL A 279 18.52 20.44 21.33
CA VAL A 279 17.24 21.14 21.50
C VAL A 279 17.00 21.46 22.97
N ASP A 280 16.63 22.71 23.25
CA ASP A 280 16.18 23.13 24.58
C ASP A 280 14.70 22.77 24.79
N VAL A 281 14.36 22.45 26.04
CA VAL A 281 12.96 22.12 26.43
C VAL A 281 11.99 23.29 26.12
N ALA A 282 12.48 24.53 26.12
CA ALA A 282 11.69 25.71 25.77
C ALA A 282 11.29 25.73 24.25
N GLU A 283 11.99 25.02 23.37
CA GLU A 283 11.68 24.93 21.94
C GLU A 283 10.56 23.92 21.63
N VAL A 284 10.22 23.04 22.57
CA VAL A 284 9.26 21.94 22.35
C VAL A 284 7.91 22.43 21.79
N PRO A 285 7.27 23.50 22.29
CA PRO A 285 6.00 23.97 21.73
C PRO A 285 6.10 24.33 20.24
N GLN A 286 7.20 24.96 19.81
CA GLN A 286 7.41 25.34 18.41
C GLN A 286 7.65 24.12 17.52
N LEU A 287 8.33 23.08 18.03
CA LEU A 287 8.52 21.82 17.33
C LEU A 287 7.21 21.07 17.16
N VAL A 288 6.38 21.04 18.21
CA VAL A 288 5.04 20.44 18.15
C VAL A 288 4.17 21.19 17.14
N GLU A 289 4.11 22.51 17.19
CA GLU A 289 3.36 23.31 16.20
C GLU A 289 3.78 23.01 14.76
N ARG A 290 5.08 22.82 14.52
CA ARG A 290 5.63 22.54 13.18
C ARG A 290 5.28 21.15 12.67
N HIS A 291 5.36 20.13 13.52
CA HIS A 291 5.29 18.73 13.11
C HIS A 291 3.94 18.07 13.38
N LEU A 292 3.13 18.58 14.31
CA LEU A 292 1.86 17.95 14.67
C LEU A 292 0.84 18.08 13.55
N HIS A 293 0.70 17.00 12.79
CA HIS A 293 -0.24 16.87 11.69
C HIS A 293 -1.33 15.85 12.02
N THR A 294 -2.45 16.33 12.56
CA THR A 294 -3.62 15.53 12.94
C THR A 294 -4.87 16.04 12.20
N PRO A 295 -4.96 15.81 10.87
CA PRO A 295 -5.96 16.48 10.02
C PRO A 295 -7.40 16.05 10.32
N TYR A 296 -7.58 14.95 11.04
CA TYR A 296 -8.89 14.39 11.37
C TYR A 296 -9.35 14.69 12.79
N ALA A 297 -8.47 15.26 13.62
CA ALA A 297 -8.82 15.62 14.98
C ALA A 297 -9.77 16.84 15.00
N TYR A 298 -10.84 16.74 15.79
CA TYR A 298 -11.66 17.91 16.11
C TYR A 298 -10.92 18.83 17.11
N PRO A 299 -11.29 20.11 17.23
CA PRO A 299 -10.49 21.11 17.97
C PRO A 299 -10.08 20.72 19.38
N ALA A 300 -11.00 20.20 20.20
CA ALA A 300 -10.66 19.78 21.57
C ALA A 300 -9.71 18.58 21.61
N LEU A 301 -9.89 17.60 20.73
CA LEU A 301 -8.95 16.48 20.62
C LEU A 301 -7.57 16.97 20.18
N ARG A 302 -7.52 17.88 19.20
CA ARG A 302 -6.26 18.44 18.72
C ARG A 302 -5.49 19.13 19.87
N GLN A 303 -6.16 19.96 20.67
CA GLN A 303 -5.55 20.60 21.87
C GLN A 303 -5.03 19.55 22.86
N GLN A 304 -5.79 18.45 23.07
CA GLN A 304 -5.35 17.37 23.94
C GLN A 304 -4.10 16.67 23.38
N LEU A 305 -4.06 16.42 22.06
CA LEU A 305 -2.92 15.79 21.40
C LEU A 305 -1.69 16.71 21.41
N GLU A 306 -1.87 18.02 21.22
CA GLU A 306 -0.79 19.04 21.38
C GLU A 306 -0.18 18.99 22.78
N ALA A 307 -1.01 19.10 23.81
CA ALA A 307 -0.54 19.03 25.19
C ALA A 307 0.12 17.70 25.56
N ALA A 308 -0.41 16.58 25.04
CA ALA A 308 0.18 15.27 25.22
C ALA A 308 1.54 15.17 24.53
N ALA A 309 1.65 15.65 23.29
CA ALA A 309 2.92 15.66 22.54
C ALA A 309 3.99 16.51 23.24
N GLU A 310 3.63 17.73 23.70
CA GLU A 310 4.57 18.56 24.46
C GLU A 310 5.07 17.85 25.71
N LYS A 311 4.18 17.24 26.49
CA LYS A 311 4.53 16.51 27.70
C LYS A 311 5.49 15.35 27.39
N VAL A 312 5.16 14.55 26.41
CA VAL A 312 5.97 13.39 25.99
C VAL A 312 7.37 13.83 25.55
N LEU A 313 7.45 14.86 24.71
CA LEU A 313 8.72 15.35 24.19
C LEU A 313 9.59 16.00 25.27
N ARG A 314 9.01 16.75 26.23
CA ARG A 314 9.74 17.29 27.38
C ARG A 314 10.34 16.17 28.22
N ASN A 315 9.55 15.18 28.58
CA ASN A 315 10.04 14.02 29.32
C ASN A 315 11.15 13.28 28.56
N TYR A 316 10.97 13.10 27.24
CA TYR A 316 11.98 12.46 26.39
C TYR A 316 13.31 13.22 26.39
N LEU A 317 13.28 14.55 26.28
CA LEU A 317 14.48 15.39 26.30
C LEU A 317 15.20 15.27 27.66
N ASP A 318 14.45 15.32 28.76
CA ASP A 318 15.03 15.22 30.11
C ASP A 318 15.66 13.83 30.34
N ASP A 319 14.98 12.75 29.96
CA ASP A 319 15.42 11.37 30.16
C ASP A 319 16.60 10.96 29.27
N ASN A 320 16.76 11.61 28.10
CA ASN A 320 17.72 11.19 27.08
C ASN A 320 18.85 12.21 26.84
N ARG A 321 18.87 13.34 27.51
CA ARG A 321 19.84 14.42 27.30
C ARG A 321 21.29 13.95 27.32
N ALA A 322 21.63 13.08 28.25
CA ALA A 322 22.98 12.51 28.40
C ALA A 322 23.35 11.47 27.32
N LEU A 323 22.41 11.11 26.45
CA LEU A 323 22.57 10.10 25.39
C LEU A 323 22.57 10.70 23.98
N PHE A 324 22.36 11.99 23.83
CA PHE A 324 22.27 12.63 22.52
C PHE A 324 23.60 12.65 21.78
N ASP A 325 24.72 12.77 22.49
CA ASP A 325 26.07 12.67 21.91
C ASP A 325 26.44 11.21 21.54
N LYS A 326 25.63 10.23 21.88
CA LYS A 326 25.84 8.81 21.60
C LYS A 326 24.98 8.30 20.43
N ILE A 327 24.25 9.18 19.72
CA ILE A 327 23.45 8.81 18.58
C ILE A 327 24.35 8.47 17.39
N GLU A 328 24.28 7.21 16.92
CA GLU A 328 24.96 6.75 15.70
C GLU A 328 24.09 6.97 14.46
N PHE A 329 22.81 6.59 14.52
CA PHE A 329 21.83 6.77 13.46
C PHE A 329 20.47 7.17 14.02
N SER A 330 19.73 7.99 13.26
CA SER A 330 18.31 8.28 13.46
C SER A 330 17.57 8.12 12.14
N GLU A 331 16.37 7.52 12.17
CA GLU A 331 15.50 7.30 10.99
C GLU A 331 16.25 6.60 9.84
N LYS A 332 17.07 5.62 10.16
CA LYS A 332 17.94 4.95 9.21
C LYS A 332 17.18 3.91 8.41
N GLN A 333 17.08 4.11 7.11
CA GLN A 333 16.53 3.09 6.21
C GLN A 333 17.47 1.90 6.11
N ILE A 334 16.88 0.71 6.14
CA ILE A 334 17.54 -0.58 5.98
C ILE A 334 16.82 -1.41 4.90
N GLU A 335 17.60 -2.19 4.19
CA GLU A 335 17.13 -3.23 3.29
C GLU A 335 17.89 -4.51 3.61
N ILE A 336 17.16 -5.57 3.89
CA ILE A 336 17.71 -6.85 4.33
C ILE A 336 17.41 -7.89 3.26
N SER A 337 18.44 -8.56 2.74
CA SER A 337 18.30 -9.68 1.82
C SER A 337 18.33 -11.00 2.60
N LEU A 338 17.23 -11.77 2.52
CA LEU A 338 17.09 -13.03 3.25
C LEU A 338 17.34 -14.27 2.37
N GLY A 339 17.78 -14.06 1.13
CA GLY A 339 17.94 -15.13 0.14
C GLY A 339 16.65 -15.49 -0.58
N ASP A 340 16.73 -16.38 -1.57
CA ASP A 340 15.58 -16.90 -2.34
C ASP A 340 14.64 -15.83 -2.92
N GLY A 341 15.17 -14.63 -3.25
CA GLY A 341 14.39 -13.51 -3.75
C GLY A 341 13.49 -12.86 -2.70
N VAL A 342 13.81 -13.00 -1.42
CA VAL A 342 13.08 -12.36 -0.31
C VAL A 342 13.93 -11.24 0.27
N SER A 343 13.36 -10.04 0.36
CA SER A 343 13.96 -8.91 1.07
C SER A 343 12.93 -8.18 1.94
N VAL A 344 13.43 -7.47 2.95
CA VAL A 344 12.62 -6.65 3.84
C VAL A 344 13.18 -5.25 3.90
N ASN A 345 12.32 -4.28 3.66
CA ASN A 345 12.62 -2.86 3.83
C ASN A 345 12.04 -2.36 5.16
N GLY A 346 12.84 -1.62 5.89
CA GLY A 346 12.43 -1.03 7.16
C GLY A 346 13.14 0.28 7.44
N ARG A 347 12.79 0.88 8.57
CA ARG A 347 13.44 2.09 9.05
C ARG A 347 13.62 1.98 10.54
N ILE A 348 14.88 2.03 10.99
CA ILE A 348 15.25 2.02 12.40
C ILE A 348 15.05 3.44 12.95
N ASP A 349 14.29 3.58 14.03
CA ASP A 349 14.00 4.88 14.62
C ASP A 349 15.26 5.53 15.18
N LEU A 350 16.03 4.78 16.01
CA LEU A 350 17.24 5.30 16.66
C LEU A 350 18.26 4.20 16.93
N VAL A 351 19.54 4.50 16.71
CA VAL A 351 20.68 3.69 17.12
C VAL A 351 21.60 4.52 17.99
N ARG A 352 21.92 4.01 19.17
CA ARG A 352 22.88 4.63 20.10
C ARG A 352 24.10 3.73 20.27
N ARG A 353 25.28 4.37 20.30
CA ARG A 353 26.54 3.70 20.58
C ARG A 353 27.26 4.44 21.70
N ILE A 354 27.39 3.77 22.84
CA ILE A 354 28.07 4.34 24.01
C ILE A 354 29.60 4.23 23.91
N ASP A 355 30.33 4.90 24.79
CA ASP A 355 31.78 4.98 24.76
C ASP A 355 32.51 3.63 24.94
N THR A 356 31.86 2.65 25.57
CA THR A 356 32.35 1.27 25.65
C THR A 356 32.30 0.53 24.32
N GLY A 357 31.64 1.10 23.32
CA GLY A 357 31.40 0.51 21.99
C GLY A 357 30.10 -0.27 21.89
N GLU A 358 29.38 -0.47 22.99
CA GLU A 358 28.08 -1.16 23.00
C GLU A 358 27.04 -0.39 22.20
N THR A 359 26.29 -1.12 21.38
CA THR A 359 25.30 -0.55 20.48
C THR A 359 23.89 -0.99 20.88
N THR A 360 22.98 -0.05 21.00
CA THR A 360 21.57 -0.27 21.29
C THR A 360 20.70 0.27 20.16
N ILE A 361 19.85 -0.57 19.60
CA ILE A 361 18.77 -0.17 18.68
C ILE A 361 17.54 0.15 19.49
N VAL A 362 16.96 1.33 19.28
CA VAL A 362 15.79 1.80 20.04
C VAL A 362 14.60 1.94 19.09
N ASP A 363 13.51 1.29 19.45
CA ASP A 363 12.21 1.43 18.83
C ASP A 363 11.34 2.32 19.72
N LEU A 364 10.86 3.43 19.16
CA LEU A 364 10.10 4.45 19.88
C LEU A 364 8.61 4.15 19.74
N LYS A 365 7.91 3.91 20.84
CA LYS A 365 6.47 3.58 20.84
C LYS A 365 5.65 4.57 21.59
N SER A 366 4.56 5.07 20.97
CA SER A 366 3.47 5.74 21.65
C SER A 366 2.34 4.75 21.96
N THR A 367 1.67 4.92 23.10
CA THR A 367 0.62 4.00 23.58
C THR A 367 -0.66 3.99 22.77
N ASP A 368 -0.80 4.90 21.83
CA ASP A 368 -2.05 5.12 21.07
C ASP A 368 -2.51 3.88 20.25
N ARG A 369 -1.59 2.93 19.98
CA ARG A 369 -1.88 1.60 19.42
C ARG A 369 -0.83 0.60 19.90
N ALA A 370 -1.00 0.09 21.11
CA ALA A 370 -0.18 -1.00 21.61
C ALA A 370 -0.24 -2.20 20.64
N GLN A 371 0.89 -2.47 19.98
CA GLN A 371 1.04 -3.68 19.17
C GLN A 371 1.14 -4.89 20.09
N PRO A 372 0.71 -6.09 19.65
CA PRO A 372 1.02 -7.30 20.39
C PRO A 372 2.53 -7.43 20.63
N GLU A 373 2.92 -7.85 21.80
CA GLU A 373 4.34 -7.99 22.22
C GLU A 373 5.18 -8.77 21.19
N GLN A 374 4.64 -9.87 20.68
CA GLN A 374 5.27 -10.69 19.64
C GLN A 374 5.59 -9.92 18.34
N VAL A 375 4.70 -9.03 17.90
CA VAL A 375 4.91 -8.24 16.66
C VAL A 375 6.01 -7.22 16.87
N THR A 376 6.05 -6.59 18.06
CA THR A 376 7.11 -5.65 18.43
C THR A 376 8.46 -6.36 18.55
N GLU A 377 8.47 -7.55 19.09
CA GLU A 377 9.65 -8.41 19.19
C GLU A 377 10.23 -8.72 17.80
N THR A 378 9.40 -9.18 16.87
CA THR A 378 9.83 -9.45 15.49
C THR A 378 10.34 -8.18 14.79
N GLN A 379 9.79 -7.01 15.10
CA GLN A 379 10.30 -5.72 14.60
C GLN A 379 11.75 -5.47 15.05
N LEU A 380 12.01 -5.66 16.32
CA LEU A 380 13.35 -5.49 16.88
C LEU A 380 14.36 -6.48 16.28
N HIS A 381 13.95 -7.72 16.03
CA HIS A 381 14.79 -8.72 15.35
C HIS A 381 15.15 -8.26 13.93
N ILE A 382 14.17 -7.75 13.16
CA ILE A 382 14.41 -7.22 11.82
C ILE A 382 15.36 -6.02 11.88
N TYR A 383 15.20 -5.13 12.85
CA TYR A 383 16.07 -3.97 13.01
C TYR A 383 17.51 -4.37 13.36
N ALA A 384 17.67 -5.35 14.25
CA ALA A 384 18.98 -5.86 14.62
C ALA A 384 19.71 -6.50 13.44
N LEU A 385 18.99 -7.30 12.65
CA LEU A 385 19.52 -7.89 11.43
C LEU A 385 19.89 -6.83 10.38
N GLY A 386 19.04 -5.81 10.20
CA GLY A 386 19.30 -4.72 9.27
C GLY A 386 20.50 -3.87 9.68
N TYR A 387 20.69 -3.62 10.96
CA TYR A 387 21.88 -2.96 11.48
C TYR A 387 23.14 -3.80 11.20
N GLN A 388 23.07 -5.10 11.42
CA GLN A 388 24.19 -6.01 11.15
C GLN A 388 24.56 -6.03 9.66
N GLU A 389 23.58 -6.09 8.75
CA GLU A 389 23.85 -6.02 7.31
C GLU A 389 24.44 -4.67 6.88
N LEU A 390 23.95 -3.58 7.47
CA LEU A 390 24.40 -2.23 7.17
C LEU A 390 25.84 -1.95 7.61
N THR A 391 26.23 -2.45 8.81
CA THR A 391 27.46 -2.06 9.48
C THR A 391 28.50 -3.17 9.55
N GLY A 392 28.10 -4.43 9.30
CA GLY A 392 28.90 -5.63 9.54
C GLY A 392 29.06 -5.99 11.03
N ARG A 393 28.38 -5.28 11.94
CA ARG A 393 28.47 -5.46 13.40
C ARG A 393 27.12 -5.87 13.96
N ARG A 394 27.11 -6.83 14.87
CA ARG A 394 25.90 -7.19 15.62
C ARG A 394 25.65 -6.10 16.69
N PRO A 395 24.43 -5.62 16.87
CA PRO A 395 24.09 -4.77 18.00
C PRO A 395 24.10 -5.59 19.30
N ASP A 396 24.43 -4.96 20.42
CA ASP A 396 24.47 -5.64 21.72
C ASP A 396 23.07 -5.73 22.34
N TYR A 397 22.27 -4.69 22.14
CA TYR A 397 20.92 -4.58 22.71
C TYR A 397 19.91 -4.06 21.68
N VAL A 398 18.66 -4.45 21.89
CA VAL A 398 17.47 -3.82 21.35
C VAL A 398 16.63 -3.28 22.50
N GLU A 399 15.97 -2.15 22.33
CA GLU A 399 15.21 -1.49 23.38
C GLU A 399 13.89 -0.97 22.83
N ILE A 400 12.80 -1.24 23.53
CA ILE A 400 11.54 -0.51 23.34
C ILE A 400 11.54 0.66 24.29
N TYR A 401 11.39 1.87 23.77
CA TYR A 401 11.17 3.07 24.59
C TYR A 401 9.71 3.49 24.50
N GLU A 402 8.97 3.31 25.58
CA GLU A 402 7.57 3.72 25.70
C GLU A 402 7.51 5.22 25.98
N LEU A 403 7.26 6.00 24.95
CA LEU A 403 7.31 7.48 24.99
C LEU A 403 6.39 8.09 26.05
N ASP A 404 5.19 7.54 26.24
CA ASP A 404 4.22 8.09 27.19
C ASP A 404 4.56 7.84 28.66
N GLU A 405 5.27 6.74 28.94
CA GLU A 405 5.63 6.33 30.29
C GLU A 405 7.11 6.55 30.64
N GLY A 406 7.94 6.90 29.64
CA GLY A 406 9.40 7.01 29.79
C GLY A 406 10.10 5.68 30.13
N LYS A 407 9.43 4.55 29.90
CA LYS A 407 9.95 3.25 30.26
C LYS A 407 10.82 2.64 29.17
N ARG A 408 11.92 2.03 29.59
CA ARG A 408 12.86 1.29 28.75
C ARG A 408 12.74 -0.19 28.98
N LYS A 409 12.68 -0.97 27.91
CA LYS A 409 12.66 -2.44 27.96
C LYS A 409 13.83 -2.96 27.10
N PRO A 410 15.06 -2.99 27.64
CA PRO A 410 16.21 -3.48 26.92
C PRO A 410 16.20 -5.03 26.87
N ARG A 411 16.73 -5.57 25.76
CA ARG A 411 16.94 -7.00 25.57
C ARG A 411 18.28 -7.21 24.85
N SER A 412 19.05 -8.20 25.30
CA SER A 412 20.31 -8.59 24.63
C SER A 412 20.04 -9.28 23.29
N VAL A 413 20.95 -9.08 22.35
CA VAL A 413 20.91 -9.69 21.02
C VAL A 413 21.93 -10.82 20.96
N ASP A 414 21.44 -12.04 20.73
CA ASP A 414 22.27 -13.23 20.49
C ASP A 414 22.04 -13.80 19.08
N ASP A 415 22.71 -14.90 18.76
CA ASP A 415 22.60 -15.50 17.43
C ASP A 415 21.22 -16.15 17.18
N ASP A 416 20.60 -16.70 18.23
CA ASP A 416 19.25 -17.27 18.15
C ASP A 416 18.23 -16.17 17.87
N PHE A 417 18.37 -15.01 18.52
CA PHE A 417 17.57 -13.83 18.29
C PHE A 417 17.54 -13.40 16.81
N LEU A 418 18.69 -13.46 16.13
CA LEU A 418 18.79 -13.09 14.71
C LEU A 418 18.35 -14.22 13.77
N GLY A 419 18.48 -15.47 14.19
CA GLY A 419 18.14 -16.64 13.38
C GLY A 419 16.62 -16.79 13.17
N ASP A 420 15.86 -16.61 14.21
CA ASP A 420 14.41 -16.87 14.24
C ASP A 420 13.66 -15.98 13.23
N VAL A 421 14.03 -14.72 13.11
CA VAL A 421 13.35 -13.78 12.19
C VAL A 421 13.52 -14.16 10.73
N LYS A 422 14.68 -14.69 10.33
CA LYS A 422 14.91 -15.15 8.95
C LYS A 422 13.94 -16.25 8.58
N VAL A 423 13.74 -17.22 9.47
CA VAL A 423 12.82 -18.33 9.28
C VAL A 423 11.38 -17.84 9.19
N GLU A 424 10.98 -16.91 10.06
CA GLU A 424 9.61 -16.37 10.06
C GLU A 424 9.28 -15.58 8.78
N VAL A 425 10.20 -14.74 8.34
CA VAL A 425 9.98 -13.96 7.09
C VAL A 425 10.01 -14.85 5.85
N GLN A 426 10.88 -15.86 5.82
CA GLN A 426 10.88 -16.84 4.73
C GLN A 426 9.59 -17.67 4.72
N ARG A 427 9.04 -18.02 5.89
CA ARG A 427 7.73 -18.68 6.00
C ARG A 427 6.61 -17.76 5.47
N ALA A 428 6.63 -16.47 5.81
CA ALA A 428 5.68 -15.50 5.28
C ALA A 428 5.74 -15.43 3.75
N ALA A 429 6.94 -15.38 3.18
CA ALA A 429 7.14 -15.37 1.74
C ALA A 429 6.67 -16.69 1.08
N ALA A 430 6.90 -17.84 1.70
CA ALA A 430 6.42 -19.13 1.22
C ALA A 430 4.88 -19.19 1.23
N SER A 431 4.24 -18.75 2.32
CA SER A 431 2.77 -18.68 2.43
C SER A 431 2.17 -17.75 1.37
N LEU A 432 2.80 -16.59 1.14
CA LEU A 432 2.38 -15.65 0.10
C LEU A 432 2.50 -16.26 -1.32
N ARG A 433 3.60 -16.93 -1.60
CA ARG A 433 3.83 -17.62 -2.88
C ARG A 433 2.83 -18.76 -3.11
N ALA A 434 2.48 -19.49 -2.06
CA ALA A 434 1.49 -20.55 -2.12
C ALA A 434 0.04 -20.02 -2.19
N GLY A 435 -0.19 -18.75 -1.86
CA GLY A 435 -1.53 -18.18 -1.70
C GLY A 435 -2.25 -18.70 -0.44
N ASP A 436 -1.52 -19.31 0.48
CA ASP A 436 -2.05 -19.88 1.73
C ASP A 436 -1.86 -18.91 2.88
N LEU A 437 -2.91 -18.17 3.19
CA LEU A 437 -2.94 -17.10 4.19
C LEU A 437 -4.09 -17.33 5.18
N PRO A 438 -3.97 -18.36 6.04
CA PRO A 438 -5.04 -18.74 6.96
C PRO A 438 -5.23 -17.71 8.07
N SER A 439 -6.45 -17.66 8.62
CA SER A 439 -6.72 -16.89 9.83
C SER A 439 -6.10 -17.56 11.06
N THR A 440 -5.61 -16.73 12.01
CA THR A 440 -5.11 -17.15 13.31
C THR A 440 -6.00 -16.56 14.41
N PRO A 441 -7.20 -17.15 14.66
CA PRO A 441 -8.20 -16.54 15.53
C PRO A 441 -7.76 -16.55 17.00
N ALA A 442 -8.01 -15.41 17.69
CA ALA A 442 -7.89 -15.28 19.15
C ALA A 442 -8.88 -14.21 19.62
N ALA A 443 -9.57 -14.45 20.74
CA ALA A 443 -10.69 -13.61 21.17
C ALA A 443 -10.35 -12.11 21.24
N LYS A 444 -9.32 -11.75 21.99
CA LYS A 444 -8.88 -10.35 22.17
C LYS A 444 -8.45 -9.69 20.83
N LYS A 445 -7.67 -10.42 20.04
CA LYS A 445 -7.19 -9.93 18.74
C LYS A 445 -8.32 -9.74 17.74
N CYS A 446 -9.22 -10.73 17.64
CA CYS A 446 -10.33 -10.69 16.71
C CYS A 446 -11.39 -9.63 17.10
N ALA A 447 -11.61 -9.38 18.38
CA ALA A 447 -12.48 -8.31 18.85
C ALA A 447 -11.97 -6.90 18.45
N ALA A 448 -10.65 -6.73 18.36
CA ALA A 448 -10.03 -5.47 17.92
C ALA A 448 -9.80 -5.38 16.38
N CYS A 449 -10.11 -6.42 15.62
CA CYS A 449 -9.88 -6.47 14.19
C CYS A 449 -11.01 -5.78 13.42
N ASP A 450 -10.67 -4.78 12.61
CA ASP A 450 -11.65 -4.05 11.77
C ASP A 450 -12.39 -4.96 10.76
N TYR A 451 -11.84 -6.13 10.46
CA TYR A 451 -12.33 -7.07 9.45
C TYR A 451 -12.93 -8.35 10.03
N HIS A 452 -13.18 -8.41 11.36
CA HIS A 452 -13.70 -9.63 12.00
C HIS A 452 -15.01 -10.12 11.39
N GLY A 453 -15.88 -9.19 10.92
CA GLY A 453 -17.15 -9.51 10.25
C GLY A 453 -17.00 -10.25 8.93
N MET A 454 -15.85 -10.04 8.24
CA MET A 454 -15.52 -10.69 6.97
C MET A 454 -14.77 -12.02 7.14
N CYS A 455 -14.45 -12.43 8.38
CA CYS A 455 -13.70 -13.63 8.72
C CYS A 455 -14.58 -14.57 9.56
N THR A 456 -14.88 -15.77 9.06
CA THR A 456 -15.72 -16.74 9.80
C THR A 456 -15.11 -17.14 11.14
N ALA A 457 -13.82 -17.46 11.16
CA ALA A 457 -13.11 -17.84 12.39
C ALA A 457 -12.93 -16.63 13.32
N GLY A 458 -12.67 -15.42 12.79
CA GLY A 458 -12.54 -14.20 13.56
C GLY A 458 -13.83 -13.80 14.25
N ARG A 459 -14.96 -13.89 13.57
CA ARG A 459 -16.28 -13.63 14.15
C ARG A 459 -16.63 -14.60 15.28
N ALA A 460 -16.36 -15.88 15.09
CA ALA A 460 -16.57 -16.89 16.13
C ALA A 460 -15.70 -16.60 17.36
N ALA A 461 -14.43 -16.30 17.17
CA ALA A 461 -13.51 -16.00 18.26
C ALA A 461 -13.86 -14.69 18.99
N ALA A 462 -14.29 -13.65 18.28
CA ALA A 462 -14.72 -12.39 18.89
C ALA A 462 -16.01 -12.53 19.69
N ALA A 463 -16.91 -13.45 19.30
CA ALA A 463 -18.15 -13.77 20.03
C ALA A 463 -17.94 -14.71 21.24
N GLY A 464 -16.71 -15.12 21.53
CA GLY A 464 -16.42 -16.04 22.62
C GLY A 464 -16.92 -17.48 22.40
N LYS A 465 -17.08 -17.88 21.16
CA LYS A 465 -17.56 -19.21 20.74
C LYS A 465 -16.45 -20.05 20.16
#